data_230227632ffd0aa69e882e6cdb4e7076
#
_entry.id   230227632ffd0aa69e882e6cdb4e7076
#
_cell.length_a   1.000
_cell.length_b   1.000
_cell.length_c   1.000
_cell.angle_alpha   90.00
_cell.angle_beta   90.00
_cell.angle_gamma   90.00
#
_symmetry.space_group_name_H-M   'P 1'
#
loop_
_entity.id
_entity.type
_entity.pdbx_description
1 polymer ?
#
loop_
_entity_poly.entity_id
_entity_poly.type
_entity_poly.pdbx_seq_one_letter_code
_entity_poly.pdbx_strand_id
1 'polypeptide(L)'
;MESFGIIILSQVSIKSQDNHRSETISQALFGELFKIIEPQNEWTKIQLLNDGYIGFVQNQQWMKIDNFDNIEFYCNANSANKVKSNLSKIRIPIGANIWKNNGNHPVLSKFTFSKKVKNKILSKQSSQKQV
;
A
#
# COMPACT_ATOMS: atom_id res chain seq x y z
N MET A 1 -6.95 -3.25 -19.50
CA MET A 1 -5.64 -2.94 -18.94
C MET A 1 -5.75 -2.81 -17.44
N GLU A 2 -4.86 -3.45 -16.71
CA GLU A 2 -4.94 -3.44 -15.26
C GLU A 2 -4.34 -2.17 -14.68
N SER A 3 -4.98 -1.68 -13.64
CA SER A 3 -4.50 -0.52 -12.89
C SER A 3 -4.28 -0.91 -11.44
N PHE A 4 -3.33 -0.24 -10.80
CA PHE A 4 -2.92 -0.59 -9.44
C PHE A 4 -2.88 0.63 -8.56
N GLY A 5 -2.96 0.40 -7.24
CA GLY A 5 -2.85 1.44 -6.24
C GLY A 5 -1.98 0.99 -5.08
N ILE A 6 -1.59 1.96 -4.27
CA ILE A 6 -0.78 1.74 -3.08
C ILE A 6 -1.40 2.50 -1.92
N ILE A 7 -1.49 1.85 -0.76
CA ILE A 7 -2.04 2.45 0.45
C ILE A 7 -1.06 3.48 1.00
N ILE A 8 -1.56 4.65 1.33
CA ILE A 8 -0.70 5.76 1.79
C ILE A 8 -0.98 6.21 3.22
N LEU A 9 -1.89 5.56 3.92
CA LEU A 9 -2.11 5.79 5.35
C LEU A 9 -1.55 4.62 6.13
N SER A 10 -1.38 4.82 7.44
CA SER A 10 -0.80 3.76 8.29
C SER A 10 -1.57 2.47 8.15
N GLN A 11 -2.89 2.55 8.21
CA GLN A 11 -3.74 1.37 8.19
C GLN A 11 -5.12 1.80 7.73
N VAL A 12 -5.72 1.00 6.86
CA VAL A 12 -7.07 1.29 6.36
C VAL A 12 -7.91 0.04 6.44
N SER A 13 -9.21 0.23 6.65
CA SER A 13 -10.17 -0.87 6.64
C SER A 13 -10.63 -1.14 5.22
N ILE A 14 -10.66 -2.41 4.87
CA ILE A 14 -11.21 -2.86 3.60
C ILE A 14 -12.63 -3.31 3.90
N LYS A 15 -13.60 -2.65 3.28
CA LYS A 15 -15.00 -2.86 3.58
C LYS A 15 -15.65 -3.83 2.62
N SER A 16 -16.72 -4.48 3.08
CA SER A 16 -17.47 -5.40 2.23
C SER A 16 -18.33 -4.67 1.20
N GLN A 17 -18.69 -3.43 1.47
CA GLN A 17 -19.49 -2.58 0.58
C GLN A 17 -18.91 -1.17 0.57
N ASP A 18 -19.40 -0.36 -0.33
CA ASP A 18 -18.92 1.01 -0.50
C ASP A 18 -19.56 1.99 0.48
N ASN A 19 -19.53 1.65 1.76
CA ASN A 19 -20.04 2.54 2.80
C ASN A 19 -19.39 2.21 4.15
N HIS A 20 -19.40 3.19 5.06
CA HIS A 20 -18.74 3.07 6.36
C HIS A 20 -19.38 2.08 7.30
N ARG A 21 -20.65 1.80 7.09
CA ARG A 21 -21.39 0.92 7.99
C ARG A 21 -21.23 -0.54 7.65
N SER A 22 -20.71 -0.83 6.47
CA SER A 22 -20.52 -2.21 6.07
C SER A 22 -19.43 -2.86 6.90
N GLU A 23 -19.39 -4.18 6.85
CA GLU A 23 -18.43 -4.96 7.60
C GLU A 23 -17.01 -4.73 7.10
N THR A 24 -16.05 -4.66 8.03
CA THR A 24 -14.64 -4.65 7.69
C THR A 24 -14.20 -6.10 7.48
N ILE A 25 -13.79 -6.42 6.27
CA ILE A 25 -13.43 -7.79 5.92
C ILE A 25 -11.92 -8.01 5.98
N SER A 26 -11.14 -6.93 5.97
CA SER A 26 -9.68 -7.03 6.03
C SER A 26 -9.14 -5.65 6.36
N GLN A 27 -7.84 -5.60 6.62
CA GLN A 27 -7.14 -4.35 6.82
C GLN A 27 -5.92 -4.33 5.93
N ALA A 28 -5.60 -3.16 5.42
CA ALA A 28 -4.39 -2.96 4.61
C ALA A 28 -3.49 -1.98 5.31
N LEU A 29 -2.19 -2.23 5.24
CA LEU A 29 -1.19 -1.39 5.89
C LEU A 29 -0.51 -0.50 4.86
N PHE A 30 0.18 0.53 5.34
CA PHE A 30 0.90 1.43 4.47
C PHE A 30 1.76 0.66 3.47
N GLY A 31 1.74 1.13 2.23
CA GLY A 31 2.57 0.56 1.18
C GLY A 31 2.01 -0.70 0.53
N GLU A 32 0.91 -1.19 1.03
CA GLU A 32 0.32 -2.41 0.46
C GLU A 32 -0.25 -2.11 -0.92
N LEU A 33 0.00 -3.03 -1.85
CA LEU A 33 -0.39 -2.87 -3.25
C LEU A 33 -1.68 -3.61 -3.53
N PHE A 34 -2.46 -3.08 -4.47
CA PHE A 34 -3.71 -3.71 -4.87
C PHE A 34 -4.03 -3.42 -6.32
N LYS A 35 -4.86 -4.27 -6.88
CA LYS A 35 -5.41 -4.10 -8.21
C LYS A 35 -6.72 -3.33 -8.09
N ILE A 36 -6.90 -2.33 -8.95
CA ILE A 36 -8.15 -1.57 -9.00
C ILE A 36 -9.12 -2.36 -9.86
N ILE A 37 -10.26 -2.71 -9.28
CA ILE A 37 -11.29 -3.45 -9.99
C ILE A 37 -12.29 -2.48 -10.60
N GLU A 38 -12.86 -1.60 -9.76
CA GLU A 38 -13.91 -0.69 -10.24
C GLU A 38 -14.01 0.53 -9.36
N PRO A 39 -13.78 1.73 -9.89
CA PRO A 39 -14.01 2.95 -9.11
C PRO A 39 -15.51 3.23 -9.00
N GLN A 40 -15.95 3.68 -7.82
CA GLN A 40 -17.35 4.00 -7.55
C GLN A 40 -17.42 5.24 -6.66
N ASN A 41 -17.69 6.39 -7.23
CA ASN A 41 -17.84 7.63 -6.47
C ASN A 41 -16.67 7.87 -5.52
N GLU A 42 -16.90 7.80 -4.20
CA GLU A 42 -15.88 8.06 -3.19
C GLU A 42 -15.14 6.79 -2.76
N TRP A 43 -15.53 5.65 -3.28
CA TRP A 43 -14.95 4.35 -2.94
C TRP A 43 -14.41 3.69 -4.20
N THR A 44 -13.52 2.74 -4.02
CA THR A 44 -12.99 1.93 -5.11
C THR A 44 -12.99 0.48 -4.70
N LYS A 45 -13.50 -0.37 -5.58
CA LYS A 45 -13.43 -1.80 -5.38
C LYS A 45 -12.04 -2.27 -5.79
N ILE A 46 -11.39 -2.98 -4.90
CA ILE A 46 -9.99 -3.37 -5.09
C ILE A 46 -9.79 -4.83 -4.74
N GLN A 47 -8.66 -5.36 -5.18
CA GLN A 47 -8.19 -6.67 -4.76
C GLN A 47 -6.77 -6.55 -4.25
N LEU A 48 -6.56 -6.87 -2.99
CA LEU A 48 -5.23 -6.82 -2.38
C LEU A 48 -4.33 -7.87 -3.04
N LEU A 49 -3.12 -7.47 -3.41
CA LEU A 49 -2.19 -8.40 -4.05
C LEU A 49 -1.64 -9.42 -3.07
N ASN A 50 -1.52 -9.02 -1.81
CA ASN A 50 -0.90 -9.88 -0.81
C ASN A 50 -1.74 -11.11 -0.48
N ASP A 51 -3.04 -10.94 -0.25
CA ASP A 51 -3.89 -12.04 0.19
C ASP A 51 -5.09 -12.30 -0.72
N GLY A 52 -5.29 -11.48 -1.74
CA GLY A 52 -6.36 -11.69 -2.70
C GLY A 52 -7.73 -11.23 -2.25
N TYR A 53 -7.86 -10.64 -1.06
CA TYR A 53 -9.16 -10.15 -0.61
C TYR A 53 -9.70 -9.06 -1.52
N ILE A 54 -10.99 -9.13 -1.80
CA ILE A 54 -11.68 -8.15 -2.61
C ILE A 54 -12.61 -7.35 -1.71
N GLY A 55 -12.55 -6.04 -1.81
CA GLY A 55 -13.40 -5.18 -1.00
C GLY A 55 -13.28 -3.73 -1.45
N PHE A 56 -13.75 -2.82 -0.59
CA PHE A 56 -13.85 -1.41 -0.93
C PHE A 56 -12.98 -0.56 -0.02
N VAL A 57 -12.33 0.43 -0.60
CA VAL A 57 -11.47 1.38 0.10
C VAL A 57 -11.83 2.79 -0.34
N GLN A 58 -11.70 3.76 0.58
CA GLN A 58 -11.97 5.15 0.25
C GLN A 58 -10.88 5.74 -0.63
N ASN A 59 -11.28 6.60 -1.55
CA ASN A 59 -10.38 7.11 -2.57
C ASN A 59 -9.23 7.95 -2.02
N GLN A 60 -9.39 8.60 -0.86
CA GLN A 60 -8.32 9.43 -0.31
C GLN A 60 -7.25 8.61 0.42
N GLN A 61 -7.42 7.32 0.53
CA GLN A 61 -6.53 6.47 1.33
C GLN A 61 -5.43 5.82 0.52
N TRP A 62 -5.37 6.11 -0.76
CA TRP A 62 -4.42 5.45 -1.65
C TRP A 62 -4.04 6.34 -2.82
N MET A 63 -2.99 5.96 -3.50
CA MET A 63 -2.54 6.62 -4.73
C MET A 63 -2.39 5.59 -5.84
N LYS A 64 -2.64 6.02 -7.07
CA LYS A 64 -2.42 5.17 -8.22
C LYS A 64 -0.92 4.97 -8.42
N ILE A 65 -0.52 3.77 -8.80
CA ILE A 65 0.89 3.45 -8.99
C ILE A 65 1.07 2.56 -10.22
N ASP A 66 2.13 2.83 -10.97
CA ASP A 66 2.52 2.04 -12.13
C ASP A 66 3.98 1.65 -12.00
N ASN A 67 4.43 0.74 -12.86
CA ASN A 67 5.85 0.43 -13.05
C ASN A 67 6.56 0.06 -11.76
N PHE A 68 5.94 -0.80 -10.96
CA PHE A 68 6.54 -1.24 -9.71
C PHE A 68 7.12 -2.66 -9.80
N ASP A 69 7.19 -3.23 -11.00
CA ASP A 69 7.64 -4.61 -11.19
C ASP A 69 9.08 -4.82 -10.75
N ASN A 70 9.93 -3.84 -10.96
CA ASN A 70 11.34 -3.94 -10.61
C ASN A 70 11.67 -3.38 -9.24
N ILE A 71 10.65 -3.06 -8.47
CA ILE A 71 10.85 -2.49 -7.14
C ILE A 71 10.82 -3.60 -6.12
N GLU A 72 11.83 -3.62 -5.26
CA GLU A 72 11.85 -4.54 -4.14
C GLU A 72 11.18 -3.90 -2.94
N PHE A 73 10.14 -4.54 -2.46
CA PHE A 73 9.46 -4.13 -1.24
C PHE A 73 9.95 -4.98 -0.09
N TYR A 74 10.03 -4.37 1.08
CA TYR A 74 10.47 -5.00 2.31
C TYR A 74 9.39 -4.84 3.35
N CYS A 75 9.34 -5.80 4.28
CA CYS A 75 8.40 -5.72 5.38
C CYS A 75 9.00 -4.85 6.48
N ASN A 76 8.26 -3.85 6.94
CA ASN A 76 8.74 -3.00 8.02
C ASN A 76 8.80 -3.80 9.32
N ALA A 77 9.97 -3.87 9.93
CA ALA A 77 10.18 -4.61 11.17
C ALA A 77 10.42 -3.70 12.36
N ASN A 78 10.34 -2.39 12.19
CA ASN A 78 10.64 -1.43 13.25
C ASN A 78 9.42 -0.58 13.57
N SER A 79 8.84 -0.76 14.76
CA SER A 79 7.62 -0.05 15.15
C SER A 79 7.83 1.46 15.31
N ALA A 80 9.06 1.91 15.43
CA ALA A 80 9.36 3.34 15.53
C ALA A 80 9.54 4.00 14.18
N ASN A 81 9.48 3.25 13.09
CA ASN A 81 9.68 3.80 11.77
C ASN A 81 8.52 4.70 11.37
N LYS A 82 8.86 5.78 10.68
CA LYS A 82 7.89 6.74 10.17
C LYS A 82 8.17 6.98 8.70
N VAL A 83 7.15 7.41 7.99
CA VAL A 83 7.30 7.83 6.61
C VAL A 83 6.87 9.27 6.47
N LYS A 84 7.64 10.03 5.71
CA LYS A 84 7.38 11.44 5.47
C LYS A 84 7.08 11.65 3.99
N SER A 85 6.06 12.45 3.74
CA SER A 85 5.72 12.89 2.38
C SER A 85 5.44 14.39 2.43
N ASN A 86 5.08 14.97 1.28
CA ASN A 86 4.74 16.39 1.24
C ASN A 86 3.53 16.72 2.10
N LEU A 87 2.66 15.74 2.34
CA LEU A 87 1.41 15.98 3.03
C LEU A 87 1.51 15.75 4.53
N SER A 88 2.33 14.80 4.97
CA SER A 88 2.34 14.45 6.37
C SER A 88 3.51 13.54 6.71
N LYS A 89 3.65 13.33 8.00
CA LYS A 89 4.59 12.36 8.56
C LYS A 89 3.78 11.42 9.42
N ILE A 90 3.82 10.14 9.11
CA ILE A 90 3.02 9.16 9.82
C ILE A 90 3.89 8.02 10.30
N ARG A 91 3.45 7.38 11.38
CA ARG A 91 4.07 6.15 11.87
C ARG A 91 3.56 4.99 11.04
N ILE A 92 4.46 4.09 10.69
CA ILE A 92 4.07 2.92 9.93
C ILE A 92 4.15 1.68 10.81
N PRO A 93 3.14 0.81 10.72
CA PRO A 93 3.11 -0.39 11.56
C PRO A 93 4.11 -1.44 11.10
N ILE A 94 4.42 -2.35 12.02
CA ILE A 94 5.19 -3.54 11.67
C ILE A 94 4.37 -4.32 10.67
N GLY A 95 5.03 -4.81 9.63
CA GLY A 95 4.36 -5.54 8.56
C GLY A 95 4.03 -4.70 7.35
N ALA A 96 4.11 -3.37 7.46
CA ALA A 96 3.86 -2.50 6.33
C ALA A 96 4.95 -2.66 5.27
N ASN A 97 4.60 -2.35 4.03
CA ASN A 97 5.58 -2.37 2.94
C ASN A 97 6.42 -1.11 2.97
N ILE A 98 7.72 -1.28 2.88
CA ILE A 98 8.65 -0.18 2.71
C ILE A 98 9.58 -0.51 1.54
N TRP A 99 10.32 0.49 1.09
CA TRP A 99 11.24 0.31 -0.06
C TRP A 99 12.45 1.20 0.15
N LYS A 100 13.53 0.89 -0.57
CA LYS A 100 14.69 1.75 -0.57
C LYS A 100 14.41 2.95 -1.46
N ASN A 101 15.20 3.99 -1.29
CA ASN A 101 15.04 5.22 -2.05
C ASN A 101 14.94 4.91 -3.56
N ASN A 102 13.84 5.34 -4.16
CA ASN A 102 13.56 5.16 -5.57
C ASN A 102 13.32 6.51 -6.21
N GLY A 103 14.39 7.28 -6.33
CA GLY A 103 14.32 8.65 -6.81
C GLY A 103 13.73 8.80 -8.19
N ASN A 104 13.72 7.73 -9.00
CA ASN A 104 13.19 7.79 -10.35
C ASN A 104 11.72 7.42 -10.44
N HIS A 105 11.13 6.90 -9.38
CA HIS A 105 9.74 6.47 -9.44
C HIS A 105 8.82 7.63 -9.04
N PRO A 106 7.82 7.98 -9.85
CA PRO A 106 7.01 9.17 -9.59
C PRO A 106 6.20 9.11 -8.30
N VAL A 107 5.80 7.93 -7.85
CA VAL A 107 5.02 7.79 -6.62
C VAL A 107 5.92 7.46 -5.44
N LEU A 108 6.76 6.44 -5.57
CA LEU A 108 7.57 5.97 -4.45
C LEU A 108 8.60 7.00 -3.98
N SER A 109 9.07 7.84 -4.89
CA SER A 109 10.05 8.88 -4.54
C SER A 109 9.47 9.96 -3.64
N LYS A 110 8.15 10.03 -3.52
CA LYS A 110 7.50 11.02 -2.66
C LYS A 110 7.60 10.69 -1.18
N PHE A 111 8.06 9.50 -0.83
CA PHE A 111 8.06 9.02 0.54
C PHE A 111 9.48 8.76 1.02
N THR A 112 9.78 9.22 2.23
CA THR A 112 11.09 9.04 2.86
C THR A 112 10.89 8.38 4.21
N PHE A 113 11.60 7.28 4.46
CA PHE A 113 11.48 6.55 5.70
C PHE A 113 12.51 7.03 6.71
N SER A 114 12.11 7.09 7.99
CA SER A 114 12.99 7.58 9.06
C SER A 114 14.10 6.60 9.40
N LYS A 115 13.86 5.31 9.19
CA LYS A 115 14.85 4.27 9.41
C LYS A 115 15.23 3.64 8.10
N LYS A 116 16.53 3.46 7.88
CA LYS A 116 16.99 2.80 6.67
C LYS A 116 16.65 1.32 6.73
N VAL A 117 16.38 0.76 5.58
CA VAL A 117 16.20 -0.68 5.47
C VAL A 117 17.58 -1.31 5.62
N LYS A 118 17.79 -2.05 6.70
CA LYS A 118 19.09 -2.65 6.98
C LYS A 118 19.23 -4.02 6.37
N ASN A 119 18.18 -4.81 6.43
CA ASN A 119 18.21 -6.18 5.94
C ASN A 119 17.10 -6.40 4.97
N LYS A 120 17.33 -7.26 4.03
CA LYS A 120 16.26 -7.73 3.18
C LYS A 120 15.29 -8.51 4.02
N ILE A 121 14.03 -8.15 3.87
CA ILE A 121 12.98 -8.89 4.53
C ILE A 121 12.36 -9.80 3.50
N LEU A 122 11.76 -10.82 3.96
CA LEU A 122 11.35 -11.94 3.16
C LEU A 122 10.28 -11.62 2.16
N SER A 123 9.39 -10.71 2.49
CA SER A 123 8.22 -10.42 1.68
C SER A 123 8.58 -9.52 0.54
N LYS A 124 8.50 -10.04 -0.66
CA LYS A 124 8.65 -9.24 -1.87
C LYS A 124 7.33 -9.22 -2.60
N GLN A 125 6.78 -8.03 -2.75
CA GLN A 125 5.50 -7.89 -3.43
C GLN A 125 5.59 -8.32 -4.89
N SER A 126 6.72 -8.10 -5.51
CA SER A 126 6.90 -8.46 -6.90
C SER A 126 6.64 -9.93 -7.17
N SER A 127 6.91 -10.80 -6.21
CA SER A 127 6.71 -12.23 -6.41
C SER A 127 5.23 -12.60 -6.52
N GLN A 128 4.36 -11.77 -6.00
CA GLN A 128 2.94 -12.06 -6.01
C GLN A 128 2.27 -11.80 -7.33
N LYS A 129 2.91 -11.05 -8.19
CA LYS A 129 2.34 -10.72 -9.47
C LYS A 129 2.40 -11.86 -10.45
N GLN A 130 3.14 -12.87 -10.15
CA GLN A 130 3.27 -14.03 -11.01
C GLN A 130 2.08 -14.96 -10.90
N VAL A 131 1.22 -14.66 -9.99
CA VAL A 131 0.02 -15.46 -9.75
C VAL A 131 -1.01 -15.23 -10.83
#